data_b8a0da7560413f784ab8959c2ce09323
#
_entry.id   b8a0da7560413f784ab8959c2ce09323
#
_cell.length_a   1.000
_cell.length_b   1.000
_cell.length_c   1.000
_cell.angle_alpha   90.00
_cell.angle_beta   90.00
_cell.angle_gamma   90.00
#
_symmetry.space_group_name_H-M   'P 1'
#
loop_
_entity.id
_entity.type
_entity.pdbx_description
1 polymer ?
#
loop_
_entity_poly.entity_id
_entity_poly.type
_entity_poly.pdbx_seq_one_letter_code
_entity_poly.pdbx_strand_id
1 'polypeptide(L)'
;MIQELATDLAVEEHTLRRAASQGAFRTVRSGSHRLELVSGEREYLRAHWPLLSELREALRTDYGVRLAVLYGSLARGDEDEGSDLDLLVALAHDQVLAGFELAARLQGVSGRRIDIAHLVRVEAQAPLLLDRVLDEGRVVIDRDGQWDELCGRRPAIRARARRAHRRQMAGAAHAIKELTA
;
A
#
# COMPACT_ATOMS: atom_id res chain seq x y z
N MET A 1 -18.61 -14.59 2.04
CA MET A 1 -19.13 -13.25 1.65
C MET A 1 -18.66 -12.20 2.65
N ILE A 2 -18.78 -10.87 2.35
CA ILE A 2 -18.31 -9.79 3.28
C ILE A 2 -19.02 -9.89 4.63
N GLN A 3 -20.30 -10.25 4.67
CA GLN A 3 -21.07 -10.45 5.91
C GLN A 3 -20.48 -11.56 6.80
N GLU A 4 -20.11 -12.69 6.25
CA GLU A 4 -19.47 -13.80 7.00
C GLU A 4 -18.10 -13.34 7.54
N LEU A 5 -17.33 -12.61 6.71
CA LEU A 5 -16.06 -12.05 7.14
C LEU A 5 -16.24 -11.04 8.27
N ALA A 6 -17.29 -10.21 8.24
CA ALA A 6 -17.59 -9.27 9.31
C ALA A 6 -17.86 -10.00 10.64
N THR A 7 -18.58 -11.12 10.57
CA THR A 7 -18.80 -11.99 11.73
C THR A 7 -17.50 -12.62 12.22
N ASP A 8 -16.68 -13.14 11.29
CA ASP A 8 -15.38 -13.76 11.60
C ASP A 8 -14.40 -12.78 12.29
N LEU A 9 -14.44 -11.53 11.87
CA LEU A 9 -13.55 -10.47 12.39
C LEU A 9 -14.15 -9.68 13.56
N ALA A 10 -15.38 -10.00 13.97
CA ALA A 10 -16.15 -9.28 15.00
C ALA A 10 -16.26 -7.76 14.74
N VAL A 11 -16.49 -7.38 13.47
CA VAL A 11 -16.63 -5.98 13.05
C VAL A 11 -17.95 -5.77 12.30
N GLU A 12 -18.40 -4.54 12.26
CA GLU A 12 -19.60 -4.16 11.51
C GLU A 12 -19.41 -4.32 10.00
N GLU A 13 -20.38 -4.90 9.30
CA GLU A 13 -20.32 -5.14 7.85
C GLU A 13 -20.05 -3.85 7.06
N HIS A 14 -20.64 -2.72 7.47
CA HIS A 14 -20.44 -1.44 6.79
C HIS A 14 -18.98 -0.96 6.86
N THR A 15 -18.26 -1.28 7.95
CA THR A 15 -16.83 -0.97 8.10
C THR A 15 -16.00 -1.71 7.05
N LEU A 16 -16.26 -3.00 6.85
CA LEU A 16 -15.59 -3.79 5.82
C LEU A 16 -15.96 -3.34 4.41
N ARG A 17 -17.24 -3.05 4.15
CA ARG A 17 -17.69 -2.55 2.85
C ARG A 17 -16.99 -1.23 2.50
N ARG A 18 -16.86 -0.31 3.45
CA ARG A 18 -16.13 0.95 3.28
C ARG A 18 -14.65 0.71 3.05
N ALA A 19 -14.02 -0.18 3.82
CA ALA A 19 -12.62 -0.55 3.62
C ALA A 19 -12.38 -1.17 2.23
N ALA A 20 -13.26 -2.07 1.78
CA ALA A 20 -13.21 -2.66 0.45
C ALA A 20 -13.33 -1.61 -0.66
N SER A 21 -14.29 -0.69 -0.55
CA SER A 21 -14.49 0.37 -1.54
C SER A 21 -13.30 1.34 -1.64
N GLN A 22 -12.52 1.45 -0.58
CA GLN A 22 -11.29 2.26 -0.54
C GLN A 22 -10.03 1.50 -1.00
N GLY A 23 -10.13 0.20 -1.31
CA GLY A 23 -8.98 -0.60 -1.73
C GLY A 23 -8.13 -1.16 -0.59
N ALA A 24 -8.67 -1.25 0.64
CA ALA A 24 -7.96 -1.84 1.77
C ALA A 24 -7.73 -3.34 1.62
N PHE A 25 -8.54 -4.01 0.81
CA PHE A 25 -8.40 -5.42 0.49
C PHE A 25 -8.99 -5.75 -0.89
N ARG A 26 -8.61 -6.91 -1.40
CA ARG A 26 -8.82 -7.28 -2.80
C ARG A 26 -10.20 -7.91 -2.99
N THR A 27 -10.98 -7.30 -3.87
CA THR A 27 -12.31 -7.80 -4.24
C THR A 27 -12.46 -7.87 -5.74
N VAL A 28 -13.32 -8.77 -6.19
CA VAL A 28 -13.80 -8.84 -7.58
C VAL A 28 -15.29 -8.58 -7.59
N ARG A 29 -15.77 -7.95 -8.64
CA ARG A 29 -17.22 -7.80 -8.86
C ARG A 29 -17.75 -9.03 -9.54
N SER A 30 -18.70 -9.71 -8.89
CA SER A 30 -19.44 -10.83 -9.47
C SER A 30 -20.88 -10.35 -9.75
N GLY A 31 -21.22 -10.24 -11.03
CA GLY A 31 -22.50 -9.65 -11.45
C GLY A 31 -22.62 -8.13 -11.17
N SER A 32 -23.83 -7.62 -11.20
CA SER A 32 -24.10 -6.17 -11.15
C SER A 32 -23.85 -5.52 -9.78
N HIS A 33 -23.85 -6.27 -8.66
CA HIS A 33 -23.80 -5.66 -7.31
C HIS A 33 -23.06 -6.46 -6.24
N ARG A 34 -22.44 -7.62 -6.56
CA ARG A 34 -21.85 -8.49 -5.55
C ARG A 34 -20.32 -8.31 -5.53
N LEU A 35 -19.79 -7.86 -4.39
CA LEU A 35 -18.36 -7.88 -4.12
C LEU A 35 -17.99 -9.23 -3.51
N GLU A 36 -17.06 -9.94 -4.16
CA GLU A 36 -16.50 -11.19 -3.69
C GLU A 36 -15.02 -11.00 -3.36
N LEU A 37 -14.55 -11.71 -2.34
CA LEU A 37 -13.13 -11.70 -1.99
C LEU A 37 -12.32 -12.49 -3.01
N VAL A 38 -11.14 -12.01 -3.34
CA VAL A 38 -10.16 -12.79 -4.09
C VAL A 38 -9.72 -13.99 -3.25
N SER A 39 -9.29 -15.06 -3.92
CA SER A 39 -8.77 -16.27 -3.22
C SER A 39 -7.62 -15.89 -2.27
N GLY A 40 -7.62 -16.44 -1.05
CA GLY A 40 -6.65 -16.15 0.00
C GLY A 40 -6.90 -14.85 0.78
N GLU A 41 -7.81 -13.98 0.31
CA GLU A 41 -8.02 -12.68 0.95
C GLU A 41 -8.70 -12.80 2.33
N ARG A 42 -9.51 -13.83 2.54
CA ARG A 42 -10.15 -14.09 3.84
C ARG A 42 -9.10 -14.44 4.89
N GLU A 43 -8.16 -15.32 4.55
CA GLU A 43 -7.05 -15.74 5.41
C GLU A 43 -6.14 -14.55 5.72
N TYR A 44 -5.81 -13.77 4.70
CA TYR A 44 -5.05 -12.54 4.89
C TYR A 44 -5.71 -11.61 5.89
N LEU A 45 -7.01 -11.33 5.73
CA LEU A 45 -7.73 -10.41 6.61
C LEU A 45 -7.89 -10.96 8.04
N ARG A 46 -8.03 -12.27 8.22
CA ARG A 46 -8.03 -12.86 9.56
C ARG A 46 -6.71 -12.62 10.29
N ALA A 47 -5.60 -12.70 9.59
CA ALA A 47 -4.27 -12.49 10.17
C ALA A 47 -3.95 -11.00 10.40
N HIS A 48 -4.34 -10.12 9.47
CA HIS A 48 -3.84 -8.74 9.40
C HIS A 48 -4.87 -7.67 9.72
N TRP A 49 -6.16 -8.00 9.81
CA TRP A 49 -7.20 -7.00 10.07
C TRP A 49 -6.98 -6.21 11.37
N PRO A 50 -6.54 -6.80 12.50
CA PRO A 50 -6.25 -6.05 13.70
C PRO A 50 -5.26 -4.92 13.42
N LEU A 51 -4.12 -5.23 12.80
CA LEU A 51 -3.09 -4.25 12.45
C LEU A 51 -3.60 -3.18 11.47
N LEU A 52 -4.30 -3.60 10.40
CA LEU A 52 -4.90 -2.65 9.44
C LEU A 52 -5.89 -1.71 10.12
N SER A 53 -6.67 -2.22 11.07
CA SER A 53 -7.64 -1.44 11.83
C SER A 53 -6.97 -0.42 12.75
N GLU A 54 -5.91 -0.83 13.45
CA GLU A 54 -5.11 0.05 14.30
C GLU A 54 -4.44 1.17 13.49
N LEU A 55 -3.84 0.85 12.35
CA LEU A 55 -3.25 1.84 11.46
C LEU A 55 -4.30 2.83 10.93
N ARG A 56 -5.47 2.32 10.53
CA ARG A 56 -6.59 3.16 10.07
C ARG A 56 -7.07 4.11 11.16
N GLU A 57 -7.20 3.63 12.39
CA GLU A 57 -7.63 4.45 13.52
C GLU A 57 -6.58 5.51 13.86
N ALA A 58 -5.30 5.14 13.91
CA ALA A 58 -4.19 6.06 14.16
C ALA A 58 -4.10 7.17 13.09
N LEU A 59 -4.37 6.84 11.83
CA LEU A 59 -4.35 7.79 10.72
C LEU A 59 -5.64 8.60 10.58
N ARG A 60 -6.77 8.12 11.13
CA ARG A 60 -8.09 8.77 11.01
C ARG A 60 -8.07 10.19 11.58
N THR A 61 -7.38 10.39 12.67
CA THR A 61 -7.28 11.69 13.38
C THR A 61 -6.18 12.59 12.80
N ASP A 62 -5.28 12.06 11.97
CA ASP A 62 -4.21 12.82 11.34
C ASP A 62 -4.64 13.36 9.98
N TYR A 63 -5.15 14.58 9.96
CA TYR A 63 -5.59 15.24 8.73
C TYR A 63 -4.44 15.66 7.81
N GLY A 64 -3.20 15.63 8.28
CA GLY A 64 -2.00 15.84 7.47
C GLY A 64 -1.73 14.70 6.50
N VAL A 65 -2.18 13.48 6.81
CA VAL A 65 -2.06 12.32 5.91
C VAL A 65 -3.27 12.29 4.97
N ARG A 66 -3.04 12.47 3.68
CA ARG A 66 -4.07 12.46 2.62
C ARG A 66 -4.28 11.08 2.03
N LEU A 67 -3.19 10.36 1.78
CA LEU A 67 -3.18 8.97 1.34
C LEU A 67 -2.15 8.20 2.16
N ALA A 68 -2.47 6.97 2.57
CA ALA A 68 -1.51 5.98 3.06
C ALA A 68 -1.86 4.61 2.48
N VAL A 69 -0.87 3.98 1.86
CA VAL A 69 -1.00 2.67 1.22
C VAL A 69 0.08 1.75 1.79
N LEU A 70 -0.34 0.67 2.41
CA LEU A 70 0.54 -0.41 2.84
C LEU A 70 1.01 -1.19 1.61
N TYR A 71 2.32 -1.46 1.51
CA TYR A 71 2.90 -2.28 0.44
C TYR A 71 3.96 -3.23 1.02
N GLY A 72 4.70 -3.93 0.17
CA GLY A 72 5.75 -4.85 0.62
C GLY A 72 5.22 -6.18 1.14
N SER A 73 6.04 -6.86 1.95
CA SER A 73 5.75 -8.20 2.45
C SER A 73 4.44 -8.26 3.24
N LEU A 74 4.22 -7.31 4.12
CA LEU A 74 3.01 -7.26 4.94
C LEU A 74 1.73 -7.11 4.08
N ALA A 75 1.78 -6.32 3.00
CA ALA A 75 0.64 -6.16 2.10
C ALA A 75 0.36 -7.43 1.28
N ARG A 76 1.39 -8.24 1.01
CA ARG A 76 1.25 -9.52 0.33
C ARG A 76 0.86 -10.66 1.27
N GLY A 77 1.21 -10.58 2.57
CA GLY A 77 1.02 -11.62 3.58
C GLY A 77 2.13 -12.67 3.55
N ASP A 78 3.34 -12.27 3.12
CA ASP A 78 4.55 -13.11 3.11
C ASP A 78 5.65 -12.56 4.04
N GLU A 79 5.25 -11.73 5.03
CA GLU A 79 6.15 -11.17 6.01
C GLU A 79 6.64 -12.22 7.03
N ASP A 80 7.78 -11.93 7.66
CA ASP A 80 8.31 -12.60 8.82
C ASP A 80 8.21 -11.73 10.10
N GLU A 81 8.64 -12.28 11.25
CA GLU A 81 8.56 -11.56 12.53
C GLU A 81 9.38 -10.27 12.56
N GLY A 82 10.43 -10.17 11.72
CA GLY A 82 11.31 -9.01 11.63
C GLY A 82 10.94 -8.02 10.53
N SER A 83 9.91 -8.32 9.75
CA SER A 83 9.53 -7.48 8.60
C SER A 83 9.05 -6.09 9.02
N ASP A 84 9.58 -5.09 8.32
CA ASP A 84 9.15 -3.70 8.47
C ASP A 84 7.74 -3.52 7.88
N LEU A 85 7.11 -2.43 8.26
CA LEU A 85 5.84 -1.98 7.71
C LEU A 85 6.10 -0.86 6.71
N ASP A 86 5.95 -1.16 5.42
CA ASP A 86 6.20 -0.23 4.33
C ASP A 86 4.95 0.57 3.99
N LEU A 87 5.00 1.91 4.07
CA LEU A 87 3.90 2.80 3.73
C LEU A 87 4.29 3.80 2.64
N LEU A 88 3.51 3.84 1.57
CA LEU A 88 3.50 4.97 0.64
C LEU A 88 2.53 6.02 1.16
N VAL A 89 2.99 7.26 1.36
CA VAL A 89 2.15 8.33 1.91
C VAL A 89 2.14 9.57 1.02
N ALA A 90 0.96 10.20 0.93
CA ALA A 90 0.82 11.58 0.48
C ALA A 90 0.46 12.45 1.69
N LEU A 91 1.24 13.47 1.94
CA LEU A 91 1.03 14.43 3.02
C LEU A 91 0.47 15.75 2.46
N ALA A 92 -0.37 16.45 3.25
CA ALA A 92 -0.89 17.77 2.88
C ALA A 92 0.24 18.80 2.71
N HIS A 93 1.31 18.64 3.48
CA HIS A 93 2.55 19.40 3.36
C HIS A 93 3.70 18.39 3.28
N ASP A 94 4.38 18.33 2.13
CA ASP A 94 5.51 17.39 1.91
C ASP A 94 6.76 17.86 2.66
N GLN A 95 6.75 17.69 3.98
CA GLN A 95 7.89 17.95 4.86
C GLN A 95 8.50 16.61 5.30
N VAL A 96 9.81 16.48 5.14
CA VAL A 96 10.55 15.27 5.54
C VAL A 96 10.35 14.98 7.03
N LEU A 97 10.35 16.02 7.87
CA LEU A 97 10.17 15.90 9.31
C LEU A 97 8.81 15.26 9.66
N ALA A 98 7.74 15.66 8.96
CA ALA A 98 6.40 15.09 9.16
C ALA A 98 6.37 13.56 8.88
N GLY A 99 7.17 13.09 7.95
CA GLY A 99 7.33 11.65 7.69
C GLY A 99 7.98 10.90 8.85
N PHE A 100 9.01 11.46 9.47
CA PHE A 100 9.65 10.84 10.64
C PHE A 100 8.74 10.83 11.87
N GLU A 101 8.02 11.91 12.12
CA GLU A 101 7.05 11.99 13.22
C GLU A 101 5.90 10.99 13.03
N LEU A 102 5.43 10.85 11.80
CA LEU A 102 4.42 9.86 11.42
C LEU A 102 4.93 8.44 11.66
N ALA A 103 6.16 8.12 11.20
CA ALA A 103 6.77 6.82 11.40
C ALA A 103 6.89 6.46 12.88
N ALA A 104 7.43 7.38 13.71
CA ALA A 104 7.58 7.18 15.14
C ALA A 104 6.24 6.91 15.85
N ARG A 105 5.20 7.67 15.48
CA ARG A 105 3.85 7.49 16.03
C ARG A 105 3.25 6.13 15.64
N LEU A 106 3.33 5.75 14.35
CA LEU A 106 2.79 4.48 13.87
C LEU A 106 3.58 3.29 14.41
N GLN A 107 4.90 3.43 14.63
CA GLN A 107 5.70 2.42 15.31
C GLN A 107 5.22 2.19 16.75
N GLY A 108 4.85 3.25 17.47
CA GLY A 108 4.27 3.13 18.81
C GLY A 108 2.95 2.37 18.84
N VAL A 109 2.17 2.44 17.76
CA VAL A 109 0.87 1.75 17.64
C VAL A 109 1.07 0.30 17.18
N SER A 110 1.87 0.07 16.14
CA SER A 110 2.02 -1.25 15.50
C SER A 110 3.05 -2.17 16.15
N GLY A 111 3.96 -1.61 16.98
CA GLY A 111 5.12 -2.32 17.51
C GLY A 111 6.16 -2.72 16.45
N ARG A 112 6.00 -2.29 15.19
CA ARG A 112 6.87 -2.61 14.06
C ARG A 112 7.63 -1.39 13.59
N ARG A 113 8.82 -1.57 13.03
CA ARG A 113 9.53 -0.50 12.34
C ARG A 113 8.71 -0.06 11.12
N ILE A 114 8.62 1.25 10.91
CA ILE A 114 7.85 1.84 9.81
C ILE A 114 8.82 2.45 8.81
N ASP A 115 8.71 2.05 7.55
CA ASP A 115 9.39 2.71 6.44
C ASP A 115 8.38 3.53 5.62
N ILE A 116 8.65 4.85 5.49
CA ILE A 116 7.76 5.79 4.81
C ILE A 116 8.38 6.24 3.50
N ALA A 117 7.70 5.89 2.41
CA ALA A 117 7.94 6.41 1.08
C ALA A 117 6.97 7.56 0.77
N HIS A 118 7.48 8.74 0.44
CA HIS A 118 6.66 9.89 0.08
C HIS A 118 6.21 9.79 -1.38
N LEU A 119 4.89 9.85 -1.64
CA LEU A 119 4.31 9.69 -2.97
C LEU A 119 4.95 10.61 -4.01
N VAL A 120 5.09 11.90 -3.71
CA VAL A 120 5.69 12.90 -4.62
C VAL A 120 7.10 12.49 -5.06
N ARG A 121 7.92 11.98 -4.13
CA ARG A 121 9.28 11.52 -4.43
C ARG A 121 9.28 10.22 -5.22
N VAL A 122 8.41 9.29 -4.84
CA VAL A 122 8.27 7.99 -5.54
C VAL A 122 7.79 8.22 -6.97
N GLU A 123 6.84 9.10 -7.19
CA GLU A 123 6.40 9.47 -8.54
C GLU A 123 7.53 10.08 -9.37
N ALA A 124 8.37 10.92 -8.77
CA ALA A 124 9.48 11.55 -9.48
C ALA A 124 10.64 10.60 -9.78
N GLN A 125 11.03 9.76 -8.83
CA GLN A 125 12.34 9.12 -8.81
C GLN A 125 12.29 7.58 -8.82
N ALA A 126 11.20 6.95 -8.38
CA ALA A 126 11.12 5.51 -8.17
C ALA A 126 9.92 4.85 -8.89
N PRO A 127 9.85 4.92 -10.24
CA PRO A 127 8.70 4.41 -10.98
C PRO A 127 8.51 2.89 -10.84
N LEU A 128 9.57 2.12 -10.54
CA LEU A 128 9.48 0.69 -10.27
C LEU A 128 8.79 0.42 -8.94
N LEU A 129 9.09 1.21 -7.90
CA LEU A 129 8.42 1.10 -6.62
C LEU A 129 6.93 1.45 -6.76
N LEU A 130 6.61 2.53 -7.47
CA LEU A 130 5.22 2.93 -7.68
C LEU A 130 4.41 1.86 -8.43
N ASP A 131 4.99 1.23 -9.47
CA ASP A 131 4.32 0.13 -10.20
C ASP A 131 4.05 -1.06 -9.28
N ARG A 132 5.02 -1.42 -8.40
CA ARG A 132 4.85 -2.46 -7.39
C ARG A 132 3.74 -2.10 -6.39
N VAL A 133 3.75 -0.89 -5.85
CA VAL A 133 2.70 -0.43 -4.91
C VAL A 133 1.31 -0.52 -5.56
N LEU A 134 1.18 -0.18 -6.84
CA LEU A 134 -0.09 -0.32 -7.55
C LEU A 134 -0.54 -1.78 -7.73
N ASP A 135 0.40 -2.73 -7.78
CA ASP A 135 0.08 -4.16 -7.92
C ASP A 135 -0.30 -4.81 -6.58
N GLU A 136 0.39 -4.47 -5.48
CA GLU A 136 0.26 -5.16 -4.20
C GLU A 136 -0.38 -4.30 -3.09
N GLY A 137 -0.49 -2.99 -3.29
CA GLY A 137 -0.87 -2.04 -2.26
C GLY A 137 -2.26 -2.25 -1.68
N ARG A 138 -2.38 -1.93 -0.38
CA ARG A 138 -3.63 -1.93 0.39
C ARG A 138 -3.84 -0.55 0.98
N VAL A 139 -4.94 0.08 0.63
CA VAL A 139 -5.24 1.44 1.08
C VAL A 139 -5.62 1.43 2.57
N VAL A 140 -4.80 2.07 3.39
CA VAL A 140 -5.09 2.30 4.80
C VAL A 140 -6.02 3.49 4.96
N ILE A 141 -5.70 4.60 4.31
CA ILE A 141 -6.54 5.80 4.24
C ILE A 141 -6.41 6.47 2.88
N ASP A 142 -7.51 6.97 2.34
CA ASP A 142 -7.57 7.86 1.17
C ASP A 142 -8.67 8.89 1.42
N ARG A 143 -8.29 10.17 1.47
CA ARG A 143 -9.23 11.27 1.76
C ARG A 143 -9.71 11.98 0.50
N ASP A 144 -8.90 11.93 -0.55
CA ASP A 144 -9.09 12.76 -1.75
C ASP A 144 -9.31 11.94 -3.03
N GLY A 145 -9.40 10.60 -2.93
CA GLY A 145 -9.53 9.74 -4.10
C GLY A 145 -8.22 9.59 -4.90
N GLN A 146 -7.08 9.90 -4.29
CA GLN A 146 -5.77 9.85 -4.95
C GLN A 146 -5.39 8.43 -5.40
N TRP A 147 -5.87 7.41 -4.69
CA TRP A 147 -5.63 6.03 -5.08
C TRP A 147 -6.29 5.67 -6.41
N ASP A 148 -7.54 6.08 -6.60
CA ASP A 148 -8.25 5.86 -7.86
C ASP A 148 -7.60 6.61 -9.01
N GLU A 149 -7.11 7.83 -8.79
CA GLU A 149 -6.34 8.59 -9.77
C GLU A 149 -5.03 7.88 -10.16
N LEU A 150 -4.28 7.37 -9.18
CA LEU A 150 -3.07 6.58 -9.43
C LEU A 150 -3.39 5.30 -10.21
N CYS A 151 -4.45 4.59 -9.84
CA CYS A 151 -4.92 3.40 -10.55
C CYS A 151 -5.32 3.72 -12.00
N GLY A 152 -5.98 4.85 -12.25
CA GLY A 152 -6.30 5.32 -13.60
C GLY A 152 -5.06 5.60 -14.46
N ARG A 153 -3.96 6.02 -13.84
CA ARG A 153 -2.67 6.30 -14.49
C ARG A 153 -1.75 5.06 -14.58
N ARG A 154 -2.17 3.90 -14.09
CA ARG A 154 -1.39 2.65 -14.05
C ARG A 154 -0.71 2.29 -15.38
N PRO A 155 -1.34 2.37 -16.58
CA PRO A 155 -0.67 2.04 -17.83
C PRO A 155 0.56 2.92 -18.10
N ALA A 156 0.46 4.21 -17.83
CA ALA A 156 1.56 5.17 -18.00
C ALA A 156 2.69 4.94 -16.98
N ILE A 157 2.33 4.70 -15.71
CA ILE A 157 3.27 4.37 -14.63
C ILE A 157 4.04 3.09 -14.98
N ARG A 158 3.35 2.03 -15.37
CA ARG A 158 3.94 0.76 -15.80
C ARG A 158 4.87 0.91 -17.01
N ALA A 159 4.50 1.71 -18.00
CA ALA A 159 5.36 2.00 -19.15
C ALA A 159 6.65 2.72 -18.71
N ARG A 160 6.56 3.67 -17.77
CA ARG A 160 7.72 4.37 -17.19
C ARG A 160 8.60 3.42 -16.38
N ALA A 161 8.02 2.55 -15.56
CA ALA A 161 8.72 1.53 -14.78
C ALA A 161 9.51 0.58 -15.68
N ARG A 162 8.89 0.07 -16.76
CA ARG A 162 9.57 -0.78 -17.75
C ARG A 162 10.75 -0.06 -18.42
N ARG A 163 10.64 1.22 -18.72
CA ARG A 163 11.77 2.01 -19.27
C ARG A 163 12.90 2.17 -18.26
N ALA A 164 12.57 2.46 -17.00
CA ALA A 164 13.55 2.57 -15.93
C ALA A 164 14.28 1.24 -15.70
N HIS A 165 13.54 0.13 -15.64
CA HIS A 165 14.13 -1.20 -15.50
C HIS A 165 15.12 -1.54 -16.64
N ARG A 166 14.75 -1.28 -17.91
CA ARG A 166 15.65 -1.51 -19.04
C ARG A 166 16.92 -0.68 -18.96
N ARG A 167 16.83 0.59 -18.53
CA ARG A 167 18.01 1.46 -18.34
C ARG A 167 18.93 0.91 -17.25
N GLN A 168 18.36 0.49 -16.13
CA GLN A 168 19.10 -0.09 -15.01
C GLN A 168 19.84 -1.37 -15.43
N MET A 169 19.16 -2.27 -16.15
CA MET A 169 19.75 -3.51 -16.65
C MET A 169 20.86 -3.25 -17.67
N ALA A 170 20.68 -2.29 -18.59
CA ALA A 170 21.70 -1.91 -19.55
C ALA A 170 22.93 -1.30 -18.86
N GLY A 171 22.75 -0.44 -17.85
CA GLY A 171 23.85 0.11 -17.04
C GLY A 171 24.60 -0.96 -16.26
N ALA A 172 23.89 -1.90 -15.63
CA ALA A 172 24.53 -3.02 -14.92
C ALA A 172 25.35 -3.91 -15.87
N ALA A 173 24.80 -4.24 -17.05
CA ALA A 173 25.51 -5.04 -18.05
C ALA A 173 26.78 -4.33 -18.56
N HIS A 174 26.73 -3.01 -18.74
CA HIS A 174 27.89 -2.22 -19.14
C HIS A 174 28.97 -2.21 -18.05
N ALA A 175 28.59 -1.97 -16.80
CA ALA A 175 29.53 -1.98 -15.67
C ALA A 175 30.22 -3.36 -15.49
N ILE A 176 29.47 -4.46 -15.63
CA ILE A 176 30.06 -5.81 -15.58
C ILE A 176 31.08 -6.00 -16.69
N LYS A 177 30.77 -5.55 -17.92
CA LYS A 177 31.68 -5.69 -19.07
C LYS A 177 32.99 -4.89 -18.88
N GLU A 178 32.91 -3.71 -18.26
CA GLU A 178 34.11 -2.90 -17.95
C GLU A 178 34.99 -3.54 -16.85
N LEU A 179 34.34 -4.25 -15.87
CA LEU A 179 35.08 -4.95 -14.81
C LEU A 179 35.78 -6.24 -15.28
N THR A 180 35.35 -6.79 -16.43
CA THR A 180 35.86 -8.06 -16.97
C THR A 180 36.78 -7.89 -18.18
N ALA A 181 37.04 -6.65 -18.60
CA ALA A 181 37.96 -6.30 -19.68
C ALA A 181 39.33 -5.88 -19.16
#